data_b7c3c2538b5a92272effb1e8de43be38
#
_entry.id   b7c3c2538b5a92272effb1e8de43be38
#
_cell.length_a   1.000
_cell.length_b   1.000
_cell.length_c   1.000
_cell.angle_alpha   90.00
_cell.angle_beta   90.00
_cell.angle_gamma   90.00
#
_symmetry.space_group_name_H-M   'P 1'
#
loop_
_entity.id
_entity.type
_entity.pdbx_description
1 polymer ?
#
loop_
_entity_poly.entity_id
_entity_poly.type
_entity_poly.pdbx_seq_one_letter_code
_entity_poly.pdbx_strand_id
1 'polypeptide(L)'
;MSKNKTFTGPLAEHIRNFLNEKRTLGYKYEEQERVLYVLDRMSQQFDCSNGLPKALCLAFIQWDPNWKQRTQEQRVILIRTFAEYLIRHEIPAYLVDFSIVTKRNEDFKPYIFTHSQISDIFNAADSIHPHSSNAHIFYPAILRVQYGCGLRISETLGLRMKDVDMDKNILHVINAKNNKDRDIPVSGSVMEYIKWYGRKVHPVYVPDEYFFKSRRGTGHYEKTAVNHYFRDILFDCGIMHGNKSDGGPHLHNLRHTFCVHSLEAMLRNAYRIRLPCLY
;
A
#
# COMPACT_ATOMS: atom_id res chain seq x y z
N MET A 1 8.87 -5.34 -17.63
CA MET A 1 7.81 -5.60 -18.63
C MET A 1 6.96 -6.76 -18.10
N SER A 2 5.76 -6.48 -17.62
CA SER A 2 4.81 -7.54 -17.24
C SER A 2 4.41 -8.25 -18.54
N LYS A 3 4.73 -9.54 -18.67
CA LYS A 3 4.18 -10.38 -19.73
C LYS A 3 2.66 -10.30 -19.59
N ASN A 4 1.95 -9.81 -20.61
CA ASN A 4 0.50 -9.84 -20.67
C ASN A 4 0.07 -11.30 -20.48
N LYS A 5 -0.38 -11.62 -19.27
CA LYS A 5 -0.92 -12.93 -18.95
C LYS A 5 -2.31 -13.00 -19.57
N THR A 6 -2.51 -13.86 -20.54
CA THR A 6 -3.80 -14.08 -21.19
C THR A 6 -4.56 -15.21 -20.49
N PHE A 7 -5.84 -15.03 -20.23
CA PHE A 7 -6.74 -16.09 -19.78
C PHE A 7 -7.04 -17.02 -20.96
N THR A 8 -6.82 -18.32 -20.80
CA THR A 8 -6.96 -19.34 -21.86
C THR A 8 -7.73 -20.59 -21.43
N GLY A 9 -8.12 -20.67 -20.16
CA GLY A 9 -8.90 -21.79 -19.63
C GLY A 9 -10.39 -21.74 -20.01
N PRO A 10 -11.15 -22.78 -19.67
CA PRO A 10 -12.59 -22.87 -19.94
C PRO A 10 -13.41 -21.69 -19.39
N LEU A 11 -12.94 -21.06 -18.28
CA LEU A 11 -13.59 -19.92 -17.65
C LEU A 11 -13.05 -18.56 -18.12
N ALA A 12 -12.14 -18.53 -19.10
CA ALA A 12 -11.41 -17.34 -19.53
C ALA A 12 -12.33 -16.17 -19.93
N GLU A 13 -13.39 -16.44 -20.67
CA GLU A 13 -14.35 -15.42 -21.11
C GLU A 13 -15.13 -14.85 -19.93
N HIS A 14 -15.62 -15.71 -19.05
CA HIS A 14 -16.35 -15.29 -17.86
C HIS A 14 -15.48 -14.46 -16.90
N ILE A 15 -14.20 -14.82 -16.74
CA ILE A 15 -13.24 -14.06 -15.93
C ILE A 15 -13.00 -12.67 -16.55
N ARG A 16 -12.83 -12.57 -17.87
CA ARG A 16 -12.65 -11.26 -18.55
C ARG A 16 -13.88 -10.37 -18.36
N ASN A 17 -15.07 -10.92 -18.53
CA ASN A 17 -16.32 -10.18 -18.38
C ASN A 17 -16.52 -9.72 -16.94
N PHE A 18 -16.26 -10.58 -15.97
CA PHE A 18 -16.25 -10.24 -14.54
C PHE A 18 -15.28 -9.09 -14.21
N LEU A 19 -14.04 -9.17 -14.69
CA LEU A 19 -13.06 -8.10 -14.49
C LEU A 19 -13.49 -6.79 -15.13
N ASN A 20 -14.07 -6.84 -16.31
CA ASN A 20 -14.62 -5.66 -16.99
C ASN A 20 -15.75 -5.02 -16.18
N GLU A 21 -16.71 -5.81 -15.65
CA GLU A 21 -17.78 -5.33 -14.78
C GLU A 21 -17.18 -4.61 -13.56
N LYS A 22 -16.21 -5.24 -12.86
CA LYS A 22 -15.58 -4.62 -11.68
C LYS A 22 -14.85 -3.32 -12.02
N ARG A 23 -14.18 -3.26 -13.17
CA ARG A 23 -13.46 -2.05 -13.61
C ARG A 23 -14.42 -0.93 -14.01
N THR A 24 -15.53 -1.24 -14.66
CA THR A 24 -16.59 -0.28 -14.96
C THR A 24 -17.20 0.32 -13.67
N LEU A 25 -17.27 -0.46 -12.60
CA LEU A 25 -17.69 -0.01 -11.28
C LEU A 25 -16.59 0.78 -10.52
N GLY A 26 -15.45 1.08 -11.14
CA GLY A 26 -14.37 1.87 -10.56
C GLY A 26 -13.34 1.09 -9.74
N TYR A 27 -13.42 -0.24 -9.67
CA TYR A 27 -12.43 -1.06 -8.97
C TYR A 27 -11.22 -1.35 -9.88
N LYS A 28 -9.98 -1.20 -9.36
CA LYS A 28 -8.76 -1.54 -10.13
C LYS A 28 -8.60 -3.03 -10.38
N TYR A 29 -8.88 -3.85 -9.38
CA TYR A 29 -8.88 -5.33 -9.41
C TYR A 29 -7.59 -5.99 -9.92
N GLU A 30 -6.43 -5.31 -9.78
CA GLU A 30 -5.13 -5.79 -10.28
C GLU A 30 -4.62 -7.04 -9.54
N GLU A 31 -4.72 -7.05 -8.21
CA GLU A 31 -4.30 -8.22 -7.42
C GLU A 31 -5.27 -9.39 -7.62
N GLN A 32 -6.58 -9.10 -7.68
CA GLN A 32 -7.60 -10.12 -7.94
C GLN A 32 -7.42 -10.75 -9.33
N GLU A 33 -7.06 -9.97 -10.34
CA GLU A 33 -6.75 -10.48 -11.68
C GLU A 33 -5.59 -11.48 -11.65
N ARG A 34 -4.53 -11.20 -10.87
CA ARG A 34 -3.41 -12.14 -10.70
C ARG A 34 -3.85 -13.46 -10.07
N VAL A 35 -4.75 -13.40 -9.10
CA VAL A 35 -5.30 -14.58 -8.42
C VAL A 35 -6.26 -15.34 -9.34
N LEU A 36 -7.09 -14.62 -10.10
CA LEU A 36 -7.98 -15.23 -11.12
C LEU A 36 -7.21 -15.91 -12.25
N TYR A 37 -6.01 -15.43 -12.57
CA TYR A 37 -5.14 -16.12 -13.52
C TYR A 37 -4.72 -17.53 -13.03
N VAL A 38 -4.54 -17.68 -11.71
CA VAL A 38 -4.30 -19.01 -11.12
C VAL A 38 -5.53 -19.89 -11.25
N LEU A 39 -6.74 -19.34 -10.99
CA LEU A 39 -8.00 -20.05 -11.16
C LEU A 39 -8.19 -20.50 -12.62
N ASP A 40 -7.91 -19.63 -13.60
CA ASP A 40 -8.01 -19.93 -15.03
C ASP A 40 -7.12 -21.11 -15.43
N ARG A 41 -5.88 -21.13 -14.93
CA ARG A 41 -4.97 -22.25 -15.18
C ARG A 41 -5.44 -23.55 -14.54
N MET A 42 -5.93 -23.48 -13.30
CA MET A 42 -6.47 -24.65 -12.61
C MET A 42 -7.71 -25.20 -13.33
N SER A 43 -8.57 -24.33 -13.88
CA SER A 43 -9.81 -24.72 -14.55
C SER A 43 -9.58 -25.65 -15.75
N GLN A 44 -8.39 -25.65 -16.35
CA GLN A 44 -8.03 -26.55 -17.44
C GLN A 44 -7.98 -28.04 -17.02
N GLN A 45 -7.93 -28.31 -15.73
CA GLN A 45 -7.88 -29.67 -15.15
C GLN A 45 -9.25 -30.15 -14.65
N PHE A 46 -10.30 -29.35 -14.83
CA PHE A 46 -11.66 -29.65 -14.33
C PHE A 46 -12.68 -29.50 -15.47
N ASP A 47 -13.74 -30.28 -15.40
CA ASP A 47 -14.89 -30.09 -16.28
C ASP A 47 -15.66 -28.83 -15.86
N CYS A 48 -15.51 -27.79 -16.67
CA CYS A 48 -16.20 -26.50 -16.50
C CYS A 48 -17.27 -26.26 -17.57
N SER A 49 -17.69 -27.29 -18.31
CA SER A 49 -18.71 -27.20 -19.37
C SER A 49 -20.04 -26.60 -18.89
N ASN A 50 -20.38 -26.87 -17.63
CA ASN A 50 -21.59 -26.38 -16.98
C ASN A 50 -21.33 -25.24 -15.99
N GLY A 51 -20.23 -24.47 -16.16
CA GLY A 51 -19.92 -23.34 -15.30
C GLY A 51 -18.80 -23.62 -14.27
N LEU A 52 -18.95 -23.14 -13.01
CA LEU A 52 -17.92 -23.22 -11.98
C LEU A 52 -18.17 -24.41 -11.04
N PRO A 53 -17.43 -25.54 -11.17
CA PRO A 53 -17.70 -26.74 -10.41
C PRO A 53 -17.17 -26.67 -8.98
N LYS A 54 -17.82 -27.40 -8.07
CA LYS A 54 -17.43 -27.52 -6.65
C LYS A 54 -15.98 -27.97 -6.48
N ALA A 55 -15.56 -28.97 -7.26
CA ALA A 55 -14.21 -29.54 -7.15
C ALA A 55 -13.13 -28.49 -7.42
N LEU A 56 -13.28 -27.65 -8.44
CA LEU A 56 -12.36 -26.56 -8.74
C LEU A 56 -12.36 -25.51 -7.63
N CYS A 57 -13.53 -25.12 -7.12
CA CYS A 57 -13.63 -24.16 -6.02
C CYS A 57 -12.86 -24.63 -4.78
N LEU A 58 -13.05 -25.89 -4.38
CA LEU A 58 -12.37 -26.46 -3.21
C LEU A 58 -10.87 -26.59 -3.44
N ALA A 59 -10.43 -27.03 -4.62
CA ALA A 59 -9.01 -27.08 -4.96
C ALA A 59 -8.36 -25.69 -4.96
N PHE A 60 -9.07 -24.66 -5.44
CA PHE A 60 -8.56 -23.28 -5.50
C PHE A 60 -8.35 -22.65 -4.12
N ILE A 61 -9.18 -23.00 -3.12
CA ILE A 61 -9.10 -22.49 -1.76
C ILE A 61 -8.38 -23.42 -0.79
N GLN A 62 -7.93 -24.57 -1.27
CA GLN A 62 -7.21 -25.53 -0.44
C GLN A 62 -6.03 -24.85 0.26
N TRP A 63 -5.89 -25.12 1.57
CA TRP A 63 -4.83 -24.56 2.38
C TRP A 63 -3.44 -24.95 1.85
N ASP A 64 -2.55 -23.97 1.77
CA ASP A 64 -1.13 -24.15 1.50
C ASP A 64 -0.35 -23.73 2.76
N PRO A 65 0.55 -24.56 3.30
CA PRO A 65 1.33 -24.23 4.50
C PRO A 65 2.16 -22.93 4.37
N ASN A 66 2.48 -22.52 3.14
CA ASN A 66 3.19 -21.27 2.88
C ASN A 66 2.29 -20.03 2.91
N TRP A 67 0.98 -20.21 3.02
CA TRP A 67 0.04 -19.09 3.04
C TRP A 67 -0.20 -18.60 4.46
N LYS A 68 -0.40 -17.28 4.57
CA LYS A 68 -1.06 -16.71 5.74
C LYS A 68 -2.57 -16.99 5.63
N GLN A 69 -3.24 -17.17 6.77
CA GLN A 69 -4.69 -17.38 6.84
C GLN A 69 -5.45 -16.33 6.00
N ARG A 70 -5.03 -15.05 6.05
CA ARG A 70 -5.62 -13.98 5.24
C ARG A 70 -5.54 -14.25 3.73
N THR A 71 -4.56 -14.96 3.24
CA THR A 71 -4.46 -15.31 1.81
C THR A 71 -5.56 -16.28 1.42
N GLN A 72 -5.86 -17.27 2.28
CA GLN A 72 -6.97 -18.18 2.07
C GLN A 72 -8.32 -17.45 2.14
N GLU A 73 -8.52 -16.59 3.15
CA GLU A 73 -9.72 -15.75 3.25
C GLU A 73 -9.97 -14.93 1.98
N GLN A 74 -8.93 -14.29 1.48
CA GLN A 74 -9.03 -13.50 0.23
C GLN A 74 -9.38 -14.35 -0.99
N ARG A 75 -8.87 -15.58 -1.07
CA ARG A 75 -9.26 -16.51 -2.14
C ARG A 75 -10.72 -16.95 -2.03
N VAL A 76 -11.19 -17.25 -0.81
CA VAL A 76 -12.60 -17.59 -0.58
C VAL A 76 -13.52 -16.41 -0.94
N ILE A 77 -13.18 -15.19 -0.52
CA ILE A 77 -13.94 -13.99 -0.88
C ILE A 77 -13.97 -13.81 -2.41
N LEU A 78 -12.84 -13.97 -3.06
CA LEU A 78 -12.74 -13.79 -4.51
C LEU A 78 -13.55 -14.81 -5.29
N ILE A 79 -13.42 -16.11 -4.96
CA ILE A 79 -14.14 -17.17 -5.66
C ILE A 79 -15.65 -17.07 -5.44
N ARG A 80 -16.09 -16.67 -4.24
CA ARG A 80 -17.51 -16.40 -3.96
C ARG A 80 -18.03 -15.23 -4.79
N THR A 81 -17.29 -14.10 -4.81
CA THR A 81 -17.71 -12.93 -5.61
C THR A 81 -17.79 -13.27 -7.10
N PHE A 82 -16.90 -14.13 -7.59
CA PHE A 82 -16.96 -14.61 -8.95
C PHE A 82 -18.12 -15.59 -9.18
N ALA A 83 -18.39 -16.52 -8.25
CA ALA A 83 -19.53 -17.41 -8.31
C ALA A 83 -20.87 -16.65 -8.29
N GLU A 84 -21.00 -15.65 -7.41
CA GLU A 84 -22.17 -14.76 -7.36
C GLU A 84 -22.39 -13.98 -8.67
N TYR A 85 -21.29 -13.55 -9.31
CA TYR A 85 -21.35 -12.96 -10.65
C TYR A 85 -21.88 -13.95 -11.68
N LEU A 86 -21.35 -15.18 -11.73
CA LEU A 86 -21.80 -16.22 -12.66
C LEU A 86 -23.29 -16.55 -12.49
N ILE A 87 -23.73 -16.73 -11.25
CA ILE A 87 -25.14 -17.03 -10.91
C ILE A 87 -26.07 -15.90 -11.38
N ARG A 88 -25.68 -14.63 -11.20
CA ARG A 88 -26.45 -13.48 -11.72
C ARG A 88 -26.58 -13.48 -13.25
N HIS A 89 -25.64 -14.09 -13.93
CA HIS A 89 -25.65 -14.25 -15.40
C HIS A 89 -26.17 -15.62 -15.84
N GLU A 90 -26.93 -16.30 -14.97
CA GLU A 90 -27.58 -17.59 -15.25
C GLU A 90 -26.59 -18.73 -15.58
N ILE A 91 -25.32 -18.58 -15.15
CA ILE A 91 -24.27 -19.59 -15.30
C ILE A 91 -24.18 -20.37 -13.99
N PRO A 92 -24.33 -21.70 -14.02
CA PRO A 92 -24.22 -22.52 -12.81
C PRO A 92 -22.86 -22.35 -12.14
N ALA A 93 -22.86 -22.12 -10.81
CA ALA A 93 -21.62 -21.97 -10.06
C ALA A 93 -21.79 -22.46 -8.62
N TYR A 94 -20.77 -23.15 -8.11
CA TYR A 94 -20.75 -23.56 -6.73
C TYR A 94 -20.39 -22.39 -5.83
N LEU A 95 -21.27 -22.07 -4.87
CA LEU A 95 -21.04 -21.03 -3.88
C LEU A 95 -20.37 -21.64 -2.65
N VAL A 96 -19.09 -21.32 -2.44
CA VAL A 96 -18.29 -21.78 -1.30
C VAL A 96 -18.85 -21.22 0.02
N ASP A 97 -18.97 -22.03 1.06
CA ASP A 97 -19.39 -21.56 2.37
C ASP A 97 -18.24 -20.82 3.09
N PHE A 98 -18.55 -19.71 3.75
CA PHE A 98 -17.59 -18.94 4.54
C PHE A 98 -17.11 -19.70 5.80
N SER A 99 -17.87 -20.68 6.29
CA SER A 99 -17.48 -21.50 7.44
C SER A 99 -16.18 -22.29 7.22
N ILE A 100 -15.76 -22.46 5.95
CA ILE A 100 -14.47 -23.10 5.60
C ILE A 100 -13.27 -22.29 6.12
N VAL A 101 -13.44 -20.99 6.32
CA VAL A 101 -12.37 -20.12 6.83
C VAL A 101 -12.49 -20.03 8.35
N THR A 102 -11.47 -20.53 9.04
CA THR A 102 -11.39 -20.41 10.51
C THR A 102 -11.40 -18.93 10.91
N LYS A 103 -12.21 -18.58 11.92
CA LYS A 103 -12.26 -17.20 12.44
C LYS A 103 -10.89 -16.77 12.92
N ARG A 104 -10.52 -15.55 12.53
CA ARG A 104 -9.26 -14.92 12.89
C ARG A 104 -9.28 -14.50 14.35
N ASN A 105 -8.35 -14.99 15.16
CA ASN A 105 -8.12 -14.56 16.54
C ASN A 105 -6.87 -13.65 16.67
N GLU A 106 -6.44 -13.00 15.61
CA GLU A 106 -5.26 -12.14 15.68
C GLU A 106 -5.68 -10.68 15.81
N ASP A 107 -5.53 -10.12 16.99
CA ASP A 107 -5.51 -8.68 17.22
C ASP A 107 -4.23 -8.10 16.59
N PHE A 108 -4.35 -7.62 15.34
CA PHE A 108 -3.25 -6.94 14.70
C PHE A 108 -2.89 -5.67 15.48
N LYS A 109 -1.73 -5.66 16.13
CA LYS A 109 -1.16 -4.47 16.79
C LYS A 109 -0.08 -3.86 15.87
N PRO A 110 -0.31 -2.66 15.32
CA PRO A 110 0.72 -2.00 14.53
C PRO A 110 1.92 -1.66 15.41
N TYR A 111 3.13 -1.79 14.86
CA TYR A 111 4.31 -1.27 15.53
C TYR A 111 4.28 0.26 15.52
N ILE A 112 4.46 0.88 16.68
CA ILE A 112 4.56 2.33 16.82
C ILE A 112 6.01 2.65 17.23
N PHE A 113 6.70 3.38 16.36
CA PHE A 113 8.07 3.84 16.67
C PHE A 113 8.06 4.88 17.79
N THR A 114 9.02 4.82 18.69
CA THR A 114 9.23 5.90 19.66
C THR A 114 9.80 7.15 18.98
N HIS A 115 9.73 8.30 19.64
CA HIS A 115 10.36 9.53 19.13
C HIS A 115 11.87 9.37 18.91
N SER A 116 12.56 8.64 19.82
CA SER A 116 13.98 8.32 19.64
C SER A 116 14.22 7.49 18.39
N GLN A 117 13.46 6.40 18.20
CA GLN A 117 13.58 5.57 17.00
C GLN A 117 13.32 6.35 15.71
N ILE A 118 12.36 7.28 15.69
CA ILE A 118 12.15 8.16 14.52
C ILE A 118 13.38 9.04 14.28
N SER A 119 13.98 9.59 15.34
CA SER A 119 15.21 10.38 15.23
C SER A 119 16.36 9.54 14.67
N ASP A 120 16.55 8.33 15.19
CA ASP A 120 17.60 7.41 14.74
C ASP A 120 17.42 7.00 13.26
N ILE A 121 16.17 6.72 12.84
CA ILE A 121 15.81 6.43 11.45
C ILE A 121 16.17 7.61 10.54
N PHE A 122 15.88 8.85 10.93
CA PHE A 122 16.21 10.02 10.15
C PHE A 122 17.72 10.28 10.08
N ASN A 123 18.43 10.11 11.20
CA ASN A 123 19.89 10.24 11.25
C ASN A 123 20.57 9.19 10.36
N ALA A 124 20.14 7.94 10.41
CA ALA A 124 20.62 6.89 9.54
C ALA A 124 20.36 7.19 8.08
N ALA A 125 19.14 7.68 7.74
CA ALA A 125 18.82 8.09 6.38
C ALA A 125 19.68 9.26 5.88
N ASP A 126 20.00 10.24 6.71
CA ASP A 126 20.84 11.37 6.37
C ASP A 126 22.32 11.01 6.24
N SER A 127 22.75 9.92 6.88
CA SER A 127 24.13 9.41 6.86
C SER A 127 24.46 8.61 5.59
N ILE A 128 23.52 8.46 4.65
CA ILE A 128 23.75 7.77 3.39
C ILE A 128 24.82 8.53 2.58
N HIS A 129 25.87 7.82 2.25
CA HIS A 129 26.90 8.41 1.39
C HIS A 129 26.36 8.79 0.01
N PRO A 130 26.79 9.93 -0.55
CA PRO A 130 26.42 10.33 -1.88
C PRO A 130 26.77 9.21 -2.89
N HIS A 131 25.76 8.77 -3.62
CA HIS A 131 25.89 7.74 -4.64
C HIS A 131 25.23 8.20 -5.93
N SER A 132 25.65 7.63 -7.04
CA SER A 132 25.09 7.93 -8.36
C SER A 132 23.57 7.73 -8.48
N SER A 133 22.95 7.02 -7.55
CA SER A 133 21.49 6.80 -7.49
C SER A 133 20.68 7.93 -6.87
N ASN A 134 21.31 9.01 -6.35
CA ASN A 134 20.66 10.06 -5.54
C ASN A 134 19.91 9.53 -4.30
N ALA A 135 20.23 8.33 -3.83
CA ALA A 135 19.59 7.69 -2.67
C ALA A 135 19.68 8.59 -1.43
N HIS A 136 20.83 9.23 -1.20
CA HIS A 136 21.12 10.16 -0.11
C HIS A 136 20.25 11.44 -0.13
N ILE A 137 19.59 11.75 -1.24
CA ILE A 137 18.64 12.88 -1.35
C ILE A 137 17.21 12.37 -1.24
N PHE A 138 16.93 11.25 -1.91
CA PHE A 138 15.59 10.70 -2.06
C PHE A 138 15.04 10.07 -0.78
N TYR A 139 15.78 9.14 -0.14
CA TYR A 139 15.25 8.42 1.02
C TYR A 139 15.02 9.30 2.24
N PRO A 140 15.92 10.23 2.61
CA PRO A 140 15.64 11.17 3.68
C PRO A 140 14.38 11.99 3.47
N ALA A 141 14.11 12.42 2.23
CA ALA A 141 12.93 13.20 1.89
C ALA A 141 11.65 12.37 1.98
N ILE A 142 11.63 11.17 1.39
CA ILE A 142 10.43 10.34 1.37
C ILE A 142 10.03 9.87 2.78
N LEU A 143 11.00 9.51 3.64
CA LEU A 143 10.73 9.08 5.00
C LEU A 143 10.14 10.21 5.86
N ARG A 144 10.65 11.45 5.69
CA ARG A 144 10.10 12.63 6.38
C ARG A 144 8.70 12.97 5.92
N VAL A 145 8.42 12.90 4.63
CA VAL A 145 7.07 13.10 4.10
C VAL A 145 6.12 12.00 4.58
N GLN A 146 6.56 10.75 4.59
CA GLN A 146 5.77 9.63 5.09
C GLN A 146 5.38 9.80 6.55
N TYR A 147 6.34 10.13 7.42
CA TYR A 147 6.10 10.33 8.84
C TYR A 147 5.42 11.67 9.12
N GLY A 148 5.88 12.77 8.52
CA GLY A 148 5.38 14.11 8.85
C GLY A 148 4.01 14.44 8.28
N CYS A 149 3.56 13.72 7.24
CA CYS A 149 2.25 13.91 6.60
C CYS A 149 1.33 12.69 6.73
N GLY A 150 1.82 11.59 7.26
CA GLY A 150 1.05 10.36 7.43
C GLY A 150 0.51 9.77 6.12
N LEU A 151 1.17 10.00 4.99
CA LEU A 151 0.75 9.51 3.68
C LEU A 151 0.96 8.00 3.52
N ARG A 152 0.17 7.35 2.64
CA ARG A 152 0.52 6.02 2.17
C ARG A 152 1.70 6.10 1.21
N ILE A 153 2.56 5.09 1.16
CA ILE A 153 3.71 5.09 0.25
C ILE A 153 3.31 5.31 -1.22
N SER A 154 2.20 4.73 -1.65
CA SER A 154 1.68 4.94 -3.01
C SER A 154 1.19 6.37 -3.26
N GLU A 155 0.66 7.04 -2.25
CA GLU A 155 0.26 8.45 -2.32
C GLU A 155 1.51 9.33 -2.39
N THR A 156 2.50 9.08 -1.53
CA THR A 156 3.77 9.82 -1.54
C THR A 156 4.50 9.70 -2.87
N LEU A 157 4.65 8.48 -3.39
CA LEU A 157 5.31 8.24 -4.67
C LEU A 157 4.51 8.77 -5.86
N GLY A 158 3.18 8.85 -5.74
CA GLY A 158 2.28 9.36 -6.77
C GLY A 158 2.21 10.88 -6.86
N LEU A 159 2.74 11.63 -5.87
CA LEU A 159 2.74 13.10 -5.90
C LEU A 159 3.41 13.63 -7.18
N ARG A 160 2.77 14.61 -7.80
CA ARG A 160 3.34 15.38 -8.92
C ARG A 160 3.77 16.76 -8.44
N MET A 161 4.55 17.45 -9.25
CA MET A 161 5.02 18.82 -8.91
C MET A 161 3.84 19.76 -8.64
N LYS A 162 2.76 19.66 -9.39
CA LYS A 162 1.53 20.47 -9.21
C LYS A 162 0.77 20.14 -7.92
N ASP A 163 1.03 18.99 -7.33
CA ASP A 163 0.35 18.53 -6.11
C ASP A 163 1.05 19.05 -4.84
N VAL A 164 2.18 19.75 -4.99
CA VAL A 164 2.98 20.29 -3.87
C VAL A 164 2.87 21.82 -3.86
N ASP A 165 1.95 22.37 -3.08
CA ASP A 165 1.83 23.82 -2.87
C ASP A 165 2.80 24.27 -1.78
N MET A 166 3.97 24.74 -2.22
CA MET A 166 5.05 25.18 -1.32
C MET A 166 4.75 26.51 -0.63
N ASP A 167 3.85 27.31 -1.17
CA ASP A 167 3.50 28.64 -0.63
C ASP A 167 2.47 28.49 0.50
N LYS A 168 1.48 27.62 0.31
CA LYS A 168 0.44 27.35 1.31
C LYS A 168 0.82 26.24 2.31
N ASN A 169 1.96 25.56 2.11
CA ASN A 169 2.36 24.37 2.84
C ASN A 169 1.30 23.26 2.80
N ILE A 170 0.81 22.93 1.61
CA ILE A 170 -0.21 21.91 1.39
C ILE A 170 0.28 20.87 0.38
N LEU A 171 -0.05 19.59 0.64
CA LEU A 171 0.05 18.52 -0.36
C LEU A 171 -1.36 18.12 -0.79
N HIS A 172 -1.63 18.17 -2.10
CA HIS A 172 -2.87 17.71 -2.70
C HIS A 172 -2.77 16.22 -3.03
N VAL A 173 -3.48 15.37 -2.30
CA VAL A 173 -3.50 13.92 -2.55
C VAL A 173 -4.69 13.59 -3.44
N ILE A 174 -4.39 13.35 -4.71
CA ILE A 174 -5.38 13.07 -5.76
C ILE A 174 -5.48 11.56 -6.00
N ASN A 175 -6.67 11.06 -6.33
CA ASN A 175 -6.94 9.64 -6.57
C ASN A 175 -6.53 8.72 -5.41
N ALA A 176 -6.75 9.16 -4.17
CA ALA A 176 -6.55 8.33 -2.99
C ALA A 176 -7.45 7.08 -3.02
N LYS A 177 -7.21 6.13 -2.09
CA LYS A 177 -8.06 4.95 -1.93
C LYS A 177 -9.54 5.38 -1.83
N ASN A 178 -10.39 4.85 -2.69
CA ASN A 178 -11.82 5.19 -2.86
C ASN A 178 -12.07 6.53 -3.59
N ASN A 179 -11.16 7.00 -4.46
CA ASN A 179 -11.28 8.22 -5.26
C ASN A 179 -11.63 9.48 -4.43
N LYS A 180 -11.15 9.57 -3.19
CA LYS A 180 -11.33 10.74 -2.34
C LYS A 180 -10.05 11.56 -2.34
N ASP A 181 -10.12 12.72 -2.97
CA ASP A 181 -9.06 13.72 -2.91
C ASP A 181 -9.05 14.41 -1.56
N ARG A 182 -7.88 14.83 -1.11
CA ARG A 182 -7.75 15.56 0.16
C ARG A 182 -6.50 16.42 0.20
N ASP A 183 -6.60 17.53 0.86
CA ASP A 183 -5.50 18.42 1.18
C ASP A 183 -4.87 18.03 2.51
N ILE A 184 -3.56 17.98 2.55
CA ILE A 184 -2.76 17.65 3.73
C ILE A 184 -1.95 18.88 4.11
N PRO A 185 -2.24 19.54 5.23
CA PRO A 185 -1.39 20.58 5.75
C PRO A 185 -0.05 20.00 6.21
N VAL A 186 1.03 20.66 5.84
CA VAL A 186 2.40 20.22 6.11
C VAL A 186 3.03 21.16 7.13
N SER A 187 3.68 20.62 8.16
CA SER A 187 4.43 21.45 9.11
C SER A 187 5.58 22.19 8.42
N GLY A 188 5.93 23.39 8.94
CA GLY A 188 6.99 24.20 8.36
C GLY A 188 8.32 23.46 8.21
N SER A 189 8.71 22.66 9.19
CA SER A 189 9.96 21.89 9.15
C SER A 189 9.98 20.83 8.05
N VAL A 190 8.87 20.13 7.83
CA VAL A 190 8.75 19.15 6.74
C VAL A 190 8.68 19.85 5.39
N MET A 191 7.98 21.00 5.30
CA MET A 191 7.90 21.77 4.06
C MET A 191 9.26 22.35 3.64
N GLU A 192 10.06 22.82 4.57
CA GLU A 192 11.44 23.26 4.29
C GLU A 192 12.28 22.13 3.68
N TYR A 193 12.09 20.90 4.18
CA TYR A 193 12.77 19.73 3.61
C TYR A 193 12.24 19.39 2.21
N ILE A 194 10.95 19.50 1.98
CA ILE A 194 10.30 19.33 0.66
C ILE A 194 10.86 20.37 -0.33
N LYS A 195 10.96 21.65 0.08
CA LYS A 195 11.55 22.72 -0.71
C LYS A 195 13.02 22.45 -1.05
N TRP A 196 13.79 22.00 -0.05
CA TRP A 196 15.19 21.61 -0.27
C TRP A 196 15.30 20.48 -1.30
N TYR A 197 14.51 19.43 -1.16
CA TYR A 197 14.46 18.30 -2.10
C TYR A 197 14.08 18.78 -3.51
N GLY A 198 13.02 19.57 -3.61
CA GLY A 198 12.56 20.15 -4.89
C GLY A 198 13.66 20.91 -5.63
N ARG A 199 14.36 21.80 -4.94
CA ARG A 199 15.48 22.56 -5.53
C ARG A 199 16.63 21.67 -6.02
N LYS A 200 16.89 20.54 -5.35
CA LYS A 200 17.96 19.59 -5.72
C LYS A 200 17.62 18.71 -6.91
N VAL A 201 16.35 18.32 -7.05
CA VAL A 201 15.92 17.30 -8.00
C VAL A 201 15.19 17.90 -9.22
N HIS A 202 14.53 19.04 -9.03
CA HIS A 202 13.72 19.69 -10.04
C HIS A 202 14.22 21.10 -10.33
N PRO A 203 15.24 21.27 -11.19
CA PRO A 203 15.75 22.60 -11.56
C PRO A 203 14.72 23.41 -12.39
N VAL A 204 13.77 22.73 -13.04
CA VAL A 204 12.68 23.32 -13.81
C VAL A 204 11.36 22.75 -13.32
N TYR A 205 10.35 23.61 -13.15
CA TYR A 205 9.01 23.20 -12.76
C TYR A 205 8.28 22.57 -13.95
N VAL A 206 7.93 21.29 -13.83
CA VAL A 206 7.11 20.56 -14.80
C VAL A 206 5.87 19.99 -14.06
N PRO A 207 4.67 20.56 -14.25
CA PRO A 207 3.50 20.26 -13.42
C PRO A 207 3.18 18.79 -13.26
N ASP A 208 3.25 18.02 -14.33
CA ASP A 208 2.88 16.60 -14.38
C ASP A 208 4.04 15.64 -14.12
N GLU A 209 5.25 16.15 -13.86
CA GLU A 209 6.38 15.32 -13.44
C GLU A 209 6.15 14.81 -12.02
N TYR A 210 6.54 13.54 -11.76
CA TYR A 210 6.50 13.01 -10.40
C TYR A 210 7.46 13.77 -9.49
N PHE A 211 6.98 14.18 -8.32
CA PHE A 211 7.80 14.88 -7.34
C PHE A 211 8.95 13.97 -6.86
N PHE A 212 8.64 12.70 -6.59
CA PHE A 212 9.63 11.66 -6.31
C PHE A 212 9.92 10.84 -7.56
N LYS A 213 10.54 11.49 -8.58
CA LYS A 213 10.83 10.85 -9.85
C LYS A 213 11.96 9.84 -9.78
N SER A 214 11.82 8.75 -10.49
CA SER A 214 12.87 7.76 -10.65
C SER A 214 14.03 8.32 -11.47
N ARG A 215 15.25 7.87 -11.20
CA ARG A 215 16.44 8.26 -11.96
C ARG A 215 16.36 7.97 -13.47
N ARG A 216 15.58 6.95 -13.84
CA ARG A 216 15.41 6.58 -15.26
C ARG A 216 14.49 7.54 -16.03
N GLY A 217 13.96 8.57 -15.37
CA GLY A 217 13.16 9.63 -15.99
C GLY A 217 11.72 9.25 -16.39
N THR A 218 11.34 7.98 -16.29
CA THR A 218 10.06 7.46 -16.79
C THR A 218 9.16 6.98 -15.66
N GLY A 219 8.88 7.80 -14.65
CA GLY A 219 8.01 7.43 -13.57
C GLY A 219 8.55 7.77 -12.18
N HIS A 220 7.87 7.27 -11.15
CA HIS A 220 8.31 7.40 -9.77
C HIS A 220 9.18 6.22 -9.33
N TYR A 221 9.78 6.32 -8.15
CA TYR A 221 10.52 5.22 -7.53
C TYR A 221 9.61 4.02 -7.25
N GLU A 222 10.19 2.81 -7.35
CA GLU A 222 9.48 1.58 -7.03
C GLU A 222 9.25 1.43 -5.53
N LYS A 223 8.01 1.13 -5.13
CA LYS A 223 7.63 0.88 -3.73
C LYS A 223 8.50 -0.21 -3.08
N THR A 224 8.84 -1.25 -3.82
CA THR A 224 9.69 -2.35 -3.36
C THR A 224 11.08 -1.86 -2.99
N ALA A 225 11.68 -0.98 -3.79
CA ALA A 225 13.00 -0.40 -3.51
C ALA A 225 12.97 0.42 -2.20
N VAL A 226 11.93 1.25 -2.01
CA VAL A 226 11.78 2.04 -0.77
C VAL A 226 11.61 1.13 0.45
N ASN A 227 10.85 0.04 0.34
CA ASN A 227 10.69 -0.91 1.44
C ASN A 227 11.99 -1.64 1.78
N HIS A 228 12.78 -2.05 0.78
CA HIS A 228 14.07 -2.69 1.01
C HIS A 228 15.01 -1.75 1.75
N TYR A 229 15.13 -0.53 1.24
CA TYR A 229 15.99 0.47 1.84
C TYR A 229 15.58 0.84 3.27
N PHE A 230 14.28 0.95 3.53
CA PHE A 230 13.78 1.18 4.89
C PHE A 230 14.13 0.05 5.86
N ARG A 231 14.16 -1.19 5.37
CA ARG A 231 14.59 -2.35 6.19
C ARG A 231 16.07 -2.29 6.54
N ASP A 232 16.89 -1.84 5.60
CA ASP A 232 18.33 -1.65 5.83
C ASP A 232 18.55 -0.57 6.89
N ILE A 233 17.85 0.57 6.81
CA ILE A 233 17.87 1.62 7.85
C ILE A 233 17.43 1.07 9.20
N LEU A 234 16.35 0.28 9.28
CA LEU A 234 15.91 -0.31 10.55
C LEU A 234 16.98 -1.23 11.15
N PHE A 235 17.67 -2.00 10.31
CA PHE A 235 18.78 -2.84 10.74
C PHE A 235 19.93 -2.00 11.30
N ASP A 236 20.34 -0.93 10.63
CA ASP A 236 21.39 -0.01 11.08
C ASP A 236 21.03 0.68 12.40
N CYS A 237 19.74 0.93 12.64
CA CYS A 237 19.23 1.45 13.91
C CYS A 237 19.07 0.39 15.01
N GLY A 238 19.42 -0.87 14.77
CA GLY A 238 19.20 -1.96 15.72
C GLY A 238 17.73 -2.31 15.95
N ILE A 239 16.83 -1.85 15.10
CA ILE A 239 15.40 -2.15 15.16
C ILE A 239 15.14 -3.44 14.41
N MET A 240 15.07 -4.54 15.17
CA MET A 240 14.95 -5.87 14.59
C MET A 240 13.59 -6.09 13.89
N HIS A 241 13.63 -6.60 12.69
CA HIS A 241 12.46 -7.26 12.11
C HIS A 241 12.18 -8.52 12.93
N GLY A 242 11.03 -8.58 13.58
CA GLY A 242 10.51 -9.80 14.19
C GLY A 242 10.43 -10.95 13.15
N ASN A 243 10.19 -12.18 13.61
CA ASN A 243 10.00 -13.33 12.73
C ASN A 243 8.94 -13.02 11.66
N LYS A 244 9.03 -13.66 10.49
CA LYS A 244 8.10 -13.47 9.35
C LYS A 244 6.61 -13.56 9.73
N SER A 245 6.29 -14.24 10.85
CA SER A 245 4.93 -14.38 11.40
C SER A 245 4.43 -13.12 12.10
N ASP A 246 5.30 -12.37 12.79
CA ASP A 246 4.87 -11.31 13.73
C ASP A 246 4.72 -9.92 13.10
N GLY A 247 4.96 -9.82 11.79
CA GLY A 247 4.73 -8.58 11.06
C GLY A 247 5.54 -7.39 11.54
N GLY A 248 6.83 -7.61 11.89
CA GLY A 248 7.74 -6.60 12.45
C GLY A 248 7.69 -5.22 11.78
N PRO A 249 8.41 -4.24 12.29
CA PRO A 249 8.32 -2.85 11.83
C PRO A 249 8.57 -2.75 10.32
N HIS A 250 7.71 -2.03 9.63
CA HIS A 250 7.76 -1.83 8.17
C HIS A 250 7.33 -0.41 7.80
N LEU A 251 7.57 -0.01 6.57
CA LEU A 251 7.39 1.37 6.11
C LEU A 251 6.01 1.96 6.45
N HIS A 252 4.94 1.16 6.40
CA HIS A 252 3.59 1.63 6.74
C HIS A 252 3.43 2.01 8.22
N ASN A 253 4.29 1.50 9.10
CA ASN A 253 4.29 1.86 10.52
C ASN A 253 4.67 3.33 10.77
N LEU A 254 5.39 3.98 9.85
CA LEU A 254 5.61 5.44 9.93
C LEU A 254 4.28 6.20 9.93
N ARG A 255 3.31 5.76 9.11
CA ARG A 255 1.97 6.37 9.10
C ARG A 255 1.19 6.06 10.38
N HIS A 256 1.27 4.83 10.91
CA HIS A 256 0.64 4.51 12.19
C HIS A 256 1.24 5.36 13.31
N THR A 257 2.57 5.49 13.32
CA THR A 257 3.30 6.32 14.29
C THR A 257 2.91 7.80 14.18
N PHE A 258 2.80 8.34 12.95
CA PHE A 258 2.30 9.70 12.75
C PHE A 258 0.93 9.91 13.41
N CYS A 259 -0.01 9.00 13.21
CA CYS A 259 -1.35 9.11 13.81
C CYS A 259 -1.29 9.15 15.34
N VAL A 260 -0.49 8.25 15.96
CA VAL A 260 -0.36 8.19 17.41
C VAL A 260 0.32 9.44 17.95
N HIS A 261 1.48 9.84 17.40
CA HIS A 261 2.23 11.01 17.86
C HIS A 261 1.43 12.31 17.66
N SER A 262 0.65 12.42 16.57
CA SER A 262 -0.22 13.58 16.35
C SER A 262 -1.33 13.66 17.41
N LEU A 263 -1.98 12.53 17.74
CA LEU A 263 -2.98 12.47 18.78
C LEU A 263 -2.39 12.80 20.16
N GLU A 264 -1.22 12.28 20.49
CA GLU A 264 -0.50 12.61 21.74
C GLU A 264 -0.21 14.11 21.82
N ALA A 265 0.27 14.72 20.74
CA ALA A 265 0.55 16.15 20.69
C ALA A 265 -0.73 16.98 20.86
N MET A 266 -1.83 16.59 20.21
CA MET A 266 -3.14 17.24 20.36
C MET A 266 -3.66 17.14 21.80
N LEU A 267 -3.56 15.96 22.44
CA LEU A 267 -3.96 15.77 23.82
C LEU A 267 -3.12 16.62 24.79
N ARG A 268 -1.80 16.63 24.64
CA ARG A 268 -0.91 17.46 25.48
C ARG A 268 -1.27 18.95 25.35
N ASN A 269 -1.56 19.44 24.16
CA ASN A 269 -1.98 20.82 23.95
C ASN A 269 -3.37 21.09 24.54
N ALA A 270 -4.33 20.17 24.40
CA ALA A 270 -5.65 20.31 25.02
C ALA A 270 -5.59 20.33 26.56
N TYR A 271 -4.73 19.54 27.17
CA TYR A 271 -4.51 19.58 28.62
C TYR A 271 -3.83 20.86 29.06
N ARG A 272 -2.87 21.43 28.32
CA ARG A 272 -2.26 22.73 28.59
C ARG A 272 -3.26 23.87 28.51
N ILE A 273 -4.24 23.80 27.62
CA ILE A 273 -5.29 24.82 27.52
C ILE A 273 -6.35 24.68 28.63
N ARG A 274 -6.50 23.50 29.23
CA ARG A 274 -7.44 23.25 30.34
C ARG A 274 -6.84 23.53 31.76
N LEU A 275 -5.61 24.00 31.83
CA LEU A 275 -5.00 24.49 33.06
C LEU A 275 -4.79 26.03 32.99
N PRO A 276 -5.85 26.84 32.95
CA PRO A 276 -5.74 28.22 33.33
C PRO A 276 -6.25 28.38 34.76
N CYS A 277 -5.35 28.77 35.64
CA CYS A 277 -5.65 29.52 36.87
C CYS A 277 -6.59 28.84 37.88
N LEU A 278 -6.02 27.96 38.67
CA LEU A 278 -6.35 27.88 40.08
C LEU A 278 -5.22 28.57 40.85
N TYR A 279 -5.27 29.87 40.96
CA TYR A 279 -4.75 30.70 42.01
C TYR A 279 -5.63 31.96 42.13
#